data_b7e36b769a2510bb00ad4294888c51c8
#
_entry.id   b7e36b769a2510bb00ad4294888c51c8
#
_cell.length_a   1.000
_cell.length_b   1.000
_cell.length_c   1.000
_cell.angle_alpha   90.00
_cell.angle_beta   90.00
_cell.angle_gamma   90.00
#
_symmetry.space_group_name_H-M   'P 1'
#
loop_
_entity.id
_entity.type
_entity.pdbx_description
1 polymer ?
#
loop_
_entity_poly.entity_id
_entity_poly.type
_entity_poly.pdbx_seq_one_letter_code
_entity_poly.pdbx_strand_id
1 'polypeptide(L)'
;MGFKMGIVGLPNVGKSTLFNALTKTAAAQAANFPFCTIEPNVGDVAVPDARLDKLAAIASSKQIIPTRMTFVDIAGLVKGASKGEGLGNQFLANIRETDAIAHVLRCFEDGDVTHVDGRVDPVADADTIETELMLADLESIEKRRANLVRKLKGNDKEAQQQDRLLAEAQAMLENGKPARLVEVSDEDAKAWKMLQLLTTKPVLYVCNVSEEEAAEGNEYSAKVAEMAAAQGNSHVIISAKIEEEISLLEEDEAQMFLEEMGLEEAGLDRLIRAGYDLLKLETYFTVGPKEARAWTIRTGTAAPQAAGVIHGDFEKGFIRAETIAYDDYIAANGEQGAKEAGKMRAEGKGYIVKDGDVMHFLFNT
;
A
#
# COMPACT_ATOMS: atom_id res chain seq x y z
N MET A 1 8.37 -10.66 -2.10
CA MET A 1 6.93 -10.63 -1.74
C MET A 1 6.47 -9.20 -1.92
N GLY A 2 5.48 -8.97 -2.81
CA GLY A 2 4.90 -7.63 -3.02
C GLY A 2 4.02 -7.22 -1.84
N PHE A 3 3.85 -5.92 -1.67
CA PHE A 3 2.91 -5.36 -0.69
C PHE A 3 1.50 -5.35 -1.29
N LYS A 4 0.51 -5.77 -0.47
CA LYS A 4 -0.88 -5.92 -0.90
C LYS A 4 -1.77 -4.86 -0.25
N MET A 5 -2.51 -4.13 -1.05
CA MET A 5 -3.55 -3.20 -0.59
C MET A 5 -4.93 -3.73 -0.95
N GLY A 6 -5.79 -3.91 0.03
CA GLY A 6 -7.17 -4.33 -0.19
C GLY A 6 -8.06 -3.15 -0.50
N ILE A 7 -8.77 -3.18 -1.62
CA ILE A 7 -9.77 -2.16 -1.96
C ILE A 7 -11.11 -2.57 -1.35
N VAL A 8 -11.62 -1.76 -0.45
CA VAL A 8 -12.92 -1.97 0.20
C VAL A 8 -13.84 -0.77 -0.02
N GLY A 9 -15.12 -0.96 0.11
CA GLY A 9 -16.14 0.08 0.02
C GLY A 9 -17.53 -0.52 -0.01
N LEU A 10 -18.53 0.30 0.33
CA LEU A 10 -19.94 -0.07 0.20
C LEU A 10 -20.31 -0.27 -1.28
N PRO A 11 -21.43 -0.91 -1.58
CA PRO A 11 -21.94 -1.00 -2.95
C PRO A 11 -22.16 0.39 -3.57
N ASN A 12 -21.93 0.50 -4.88
CA ASN A 12 -22.16 1.70 -5.67
C ASN A 12 -21.33 2.95 -5.32
N VAL A 13 -20.13 2.74 -4.72
CA VAL A 13 -19.18 3.84 -4.44
C VAL A 13 -18.17 4.06 -5.57
N GLY A 14 -18.23 3.27 -6.67
CA GLY A 14 -17.25 3.31 -7.76
C GLY A 14 -16.07 2.37 -7.60
N LYS A 15 -16.10 1.47 -6.60
CA LYS A 15 -15.01 0.51 -6.32
C LYS A 15 -14.64 -0.35 -7.54
N SER A 16 -15.65 -0.93 -8.22
CA SER A 16 -15.42 -1.79 -9.38
C SER A 16 -14.87 -1.02 -10.58
N THR A 17 -15.33 0.22 -10.79
CA THR A 17 -14.81 1.11 -11.84
C THR A 17 -13.33 1.41 -11.59
N LEU A 18 -12.98 1.80 -10.37
CA LEU A 18 -11.59 2.03 -9.96
C LEU A 18 -10.72 0.78 -10.13
N PHE A 19 -11.21 -0.38 -9.71
CA PHE A 19 -10.47 -1.63 -9.83
C PHE A 19 -10.30 -2.04 -11.30
N ASN A 20 -11.30 -1.81 -12.15
CA ASN A 20 -11.19 -2.06 -13.60
C ASN A 20 -10.13 -1.17 -14.23
N ALA A 21 -10.05 0.10 -13.87
CA ALA A 21 -9.00 1.00 -14.33
C ALA A 21 -7.60 0.50 -13.92
N LEU A 22 -7.44 0.11 -12.65
CA LEU A 22 -6.20 -0.50 -12.14
C LEU A 22 -5.81 -1.77 -12.91
N THR A 23 -6.75 -2.66 -13.17
CA THR A 23 -6.48 -3.93 -13.88
C THR A 23 -6.16 -3.72 -15.36
N LYS A 24 -6.79 -2.76 -16.02
CA LYS A 24 -6.46 -2.38 -17.40
C LYS A 24 -5.04 -1.80 -17.48
N THR A 25 -4.70 -0.89 -16.58
CA THR A 25 -3.34 -0.35 -16.46
C THR A 25 -2.32 -1.46 -16.18
N ALA A 26 -2.63 -2.39 -15.27
CA ALA A 26 -1.79 -3.54 -14.99
C ALA A 26 -1.59 -4.45 -16.21
N ALA A 27 -2.65 -4.69 -16.99
CA ALA A 27 -2.60 -5.52 -18.20
C ALA A 27 -1.77 -4.85 -19.32
N ALA A 28 -1.92 -3.55 -19.52
CA ALA A 28 -1.12 -2.78 -20.47
C ALA A 28 0.38 -2.80 -20.10
N GLN A 29 0.69 -2.64 -18.83
CA GLN A 29 2.07 -2.74 -18.33
C GLN A 29 2.62 -4.17 -18.42
N ALA A 30 1.78 -5.21 -18.18
CA ALA A 30 2.18 -6.61 -18.27
C ALA A 30 2.61 -7.03 -19.69
N ALA A 31 2.05 -6.44 -20.71
CA ALA A 31 2.45 -6.68 -22.09
C ALA A 31 3.93 -6.30 -22.35
N ASN A 32 4.46 -5.36 -21.58
CA ASN A 32 5.84 -4.88 -21.67
C ASN A 32 6.82 -5.61 -20.75
N PHE A 33 6.33 -6.41 -19.78
CA PHE A 33 7.16 -7.09 -18.78
C PHE A 33 6.85 -8.59 -18.71
N PRO A 34 7.86 -9.48 -18.92
CA PRO A 34 7.68 -10.92 -18.75
C PRO A 34 7.45 -11.26 -17.25
N PHE A 35 6.62 -12.31 -17.01
CA PHE A 35 6.28 -12.85 -15.67
C PHE A 35 5.20 -12.12 -14.87
N CYS A 36 4.36 -11.28 -15.46
CA CYS A 36 3.16 -10.77 -14.81
C CYS A 36 2.04 -11.83 -14.89
N THR A 37 1.56 -12.28 -13.74
CA THR A 37 0.39 -13.17 -13.63
C THR A 37 -0.87 -12.31 -13.52
N ILE A 38 -1.89 -12.59 -14.33
CA ILE A 38 -3.20 -11.97 -14.21
C ILE A 38 -4.05 -12.93 -13.38
N GLU A 39 -4.35 -12.56 -12.14
CA GLU A 39 -5.26 -13.30 -11.27
C GLU A 39 -6.60 -12.54 -11.18
N PRO A 40 -7.74 -13.24 -11.11
CA PRO A 40 -9.02 -12.59 -10.87
C PRO A 40 -8.98 -11.79 -9.55
N ASN A 41 -9.53 -10.57 -9.58
CA ASN A 41 -9.58 -9.66 -8.43
C ASN A 41 -8.21 -9.20 -7.88
N VAL A 42 -7.13 -9.33 -8.66
CA VAL A 42 -5.80 -8.84 -8.33
C VAL A 42 -5.27 -7.95 -9.45
N GLY A 43 -4.91 -6.72 -9.12
CA GLY A 43 -4.24 -5.76 -10.02
C GLY A 43 -2.82 -5.50 -9.52
N ASP A 44 -1.81 -5.91 -10.31
CA ASP A 44 -0.41 -5.69 -9.98
C ASP A 44 0.12 -4.55 -10.85
N VAL A 45 0.29 -3.35 -10.29
CA VAL A 45 0.62 -2.12 -11.00
C VAL A 45 2.02 -1.62 -10.67
N ALA A 46 2.67 -1.00 -11.65
CA ALA A 46 3.96 -0.35 -11.43
C ALA A 46 3.80 0.87 -10.53
N VAL A 47 4.77 1.09 -9.65
CA VAL A 47 4.87 2.31 -8.84
C VAL A 47 5.54 3.38 -9.70
N PRO A 48 4.87 4.52 -9.97
CA PRO A 48 5.44 5.60 -10.76
C PRO A 48 6.66 6.20 -10.06
N ASP A 49 7.83 6.18 -10.73
CA ASP A 49 9.06 6.76 -10.21
C ASP A 49 9.95 7.27 -11.36
N ALA A 50 9.86 8.56 -11.65
CA ALA A 50 10.64 9.20 -12.71
C ALA A 50 12.17 9.13 -12.51
N ARG A 51 12.63 8.77 -11.31
CA ARG A 51 14.06 8.59 -11.02
C ARG A 51 14.62 7.40 -11.77
N LEU A 52 13.84 6.33 -11.91
CA LEU A 52 14.26 5.10 -12.58
C LEU A 52 14.57 5.35 -14.06
N ASP A 53 13.74 6.12 -14.76
CA ASP A 53 13.94 6.44 -16.18
C ASP A 53 15.20 7.27 -16.41
N LYS A 54 15.45 8.26 -15.52
CA LYS A 54 16.67 9.07 -15.59
C LYS A 54 17.93 8.24 -15.34
N LEU A 55 17.90 7.33 -14.37
CA LEU A 55 19.00 6.40 -14.09
C LEU A 55 19.26 5.47 -15.28
N ALA A 56 18.19 4.91 -15.85
CA ALA A 56 18.26 4.03 -17.02
C ALA A 56 18.84 4.74 -18.25
N ALA A 57 18.45 6.00 -18.49
CA ALA A 57 18.97 6.80 -19.61
C ALA A 57 20.48 7.05 -19.48
N ILE A 58 20.97 7.42 -18.28
CA ILE A 58 22.41 7.65 -18.03
C ILE A 58 23.21 6.36 -18.22
N ALA A 59 22.71 5.23 -17.71
CA ALA A 59 23.38 3.93 -17.80
C ALA A 59 23.18 3.25 -19.17
N SER A 60 22.36 3.81 -20.05
CA SER A 60 21.93 3.18 -21.30
C SER A 60 21.39 1.76 -21.10
N SER A 61 20.57 1.60 -20.07
CA SER A 61 20.00 0.32 -19.67
C SER A 61 19.05 -0.21 -20.74
N LYS A 62 19.15 -1.51 -21.04
CA LYS A 62 18.30 -2.15 -22.06
C LYS A 62 16.88 -2.46 -21.55
N GLN A 63 16.73 -2.61 -20.26
CA GLN A 63 15.46 -2.89 -19.59
C GLN A 63 15.28 -1.94 -18.40
N ILE A 64 14.04 -1.49 -18.22
CA ILE A 64 13.64 -0.65 -17.09
C ILE A 64 12.58 -1.44 -16.32
N ILE A 65 12.85 -1.75 -15.04
CA ILE A 65 11.99 -2.62 -14.24
C ILE A 65 11.54 -1.84 -12.99
N PRO A 66 10.33 -1.29 -12.97
CA PRO A 66 9.80 -0.57 -11.81
C PRO A 66 9.45 -1.52 -10.65
N THR A 67 9.30 -0.97 -9.47
CA THR A 67 8.63 -1.68 -8.36
C THR A 67 7.16 -1.84 -8.67
N ARG A 68 6.50 -2.77 -7.97
CA ARG A 68 5.07 -3.04 -8.19
C ARG A 68 4.33 -3.08 -6.86
N MET A 69 3.09 -2.61 -6.88
CA MET A 69 2.14 -2.73 -5.79
C MET A 69 0.95 -3.57 -6.23
N THR A 70 0.52 -4.46 -5.37
CA THR A 70 -0.61 -5.35 -5.64
C THR A 70 -1.87 -4.80 -4.98
N PHE A 71 -2.90 -4.55 -5.78
CA PHE A 71 -4.25 -4.22 -5.30
C PHE A 71 -5.14 -5.45 -5.40
N VAL A 72 -5.95 -5.67 -4.35
CA VAL A 72 -6.89 -6.80 -4.30
C VAL A 72 -8.30 -6.23 -4.17
N ASP A 73 -9.16 -6.56 -5.15
CA ASP A 73 -10.59 -6.21 -5.03
C ASP A 73 -11.25 -7.12 -4.00
N ILE A 74 -11.67 -6.52 -2.91
CA ILE A 74 -12.38 -7.22 -1.86
C ILE A 74 -13.87 -6.94 -2.03
N ALA A 75 -14.65 -7.99 -2.31
CA ALA A 75 -16.08 -7.88 -2.54
C ALA A 75 -16.76 -7.06 -1.44
N GLY A 76 -17.70 -6.18 -1.84
CA GLY A 76 -18.26 -5.16 -0.96
C GLY A 76 -18.86 -5.73 0.33
N LEU A 77 -18.59 -5.03 1.42
CA LEU A 77 -19.17 -5.31 2.73
C LEU A 77 -20.64 -4.88 2.69
N VAL A 78 -21.52 -5.77 3.17
CA VAL A 78 -22.91 -5.43 3.49
C VAL A 78 -23.01 -5.34 5.02
N LYS A 79 -23.76 -4.38 5.52
CA LYS A 79 -24.04 -4.21 6.95
C LYS A 79 -24.45 -5.54 7.58
N GLY A 80 -23.81 -5.94 8.70
CA GLY A 80 -24.03 -7.23 9.34
C GLY A 80 -23.13 -8.36 8.87
N ALA A 81 -22.08 -8.08 8.11
CA ALA A 81 -21.14 -9.09 7.62
C ALA A 81 -20.36 -9.80 8.75
N SER A 82 -20.15 -9.14 9.88
CA SER A 82 -19.56 -9.73 11.08
C SER A 82 -20.43 -10.84 11.68
N LYS A 83 -21.75 -10.81 11.46
CA LYS A 83 -22.71 -11.82 11.94
C LYS A 83 -23.16 -12.81 10.88
N GLY A 84 -22.66 -12.66 9.62
CA GLY A 84 -23.15 -13.39 8.47
C GLY A 84 -22.42 -14.70 8.22
N GLU A 85 -23.19 -15.70 7.74
CA GLU A 85 -22.63 -16.92 7.17
C GLU A 85 -22.18 -16.64 5.72
N GLY A 86 -21.02 -17.18 5.32
CA GLY A 86 -20.58 -17.21 3.93
C GLY A 86 -19.78 -15.99 3.45
N LEU A 87 -20.39 -15.08 2.70
CA LEU A 87 -19.69 -13.97 2.02
C LEU A 87 -18.97 -12.98 2.97
N GLY A 88 -19.54 -12.72 4.15
CA GLY A 88 -18.91 -11.86 5.15
C GLY A 88 -17.59 -12.43 5.68
N ASN A 89 -17.55 -13.72 5.95
CA ASN A 89 -16.32 -14.39 6.41
C ASN A 89 -15.22 -14.38 5.34
N GLN A 90 -15.59 -14.52 4.07
CA GLN A 90 -14.62 -14.44 2.96
C GLN A 90 -14.08 -13.03 2.80
N PHE A 91 -14.92 -12.00 2.93
CA PHE A 91 -14.51 -10.60 2.95
C PHE A 91 -13.45 -10.33 4.04
N LEU A 92 -13.74 -10.75 5.27
CA LEU A 92 -12.82 -10.58 6.40
C LEU A 92 -11.51 -11.37 6.22
N ALA A 93 -11.57 -12.57 5.63
CA ALA A 93 -10.38 -13.36 5.31
C ALA A 93 -9.50 -12.65 4.27
N ASN A 94 -10.10 -12.11 3.21
CA ASN A 94 -9.36 -11.37 2.19
C ASN A 94 -8.67 -10.13 2.76
N ILE A 95 -9.32 -9.36 3.65
CA ILE A 95 -8.68 -8.23 4.32
C ILE A 95 -7.48 -8.70 5.17
N ARG A 96 -7.56 -9.84 5.86
CA ARG A 96 -6.44 -10.34 6.67
C ARG A 96 -5.17 -10.56 5.86
N GLU A 97 -5.29 -10.92 4.60
CA GLU A 97 -4.17 -11.18 3.69
C GLU A 97 -3.52 -9.92 3.11
N THR A 98 -4.10 -8.74 3.32
CA THR A 98 -3.55 -7.47 2.84
C THR A 98 -2.67 -6.78 3.88
N ASP A 99 -1.79 -5.87 3.44
CA ASP A 99 -0.94 -5.05 4.32
C ASP A 99 -1.61 -3.74 4.73
N ALA A 100 -2.49 -3.19 3.90
CA ALA A 100 -3.23 -1.96 4.11
C ALA A 100 -4.61 -2.03 3.44
N ILE A 101 -5.47 -1.07 3.76
CA ILE A 101 -6.81 -0.93 3.21
C ILE A 101 -6.91 0.39 2.43
N ALA A 102 -7.32 0.33 1.16
CA ALA A 102 -7.82 1.46 0.40
C ALA A 102 -9.34 1.50 0.51
N HIS A 103 -9.86 2.41 1.29
CA HIS A 103 -11.28 2.52 1.57
C HIS A 103 -11.92 3.53 0.62
N VAL A 104 -12.63 3.04 -0.40
CA VAL A 104 -13.31 3.86 -1.40
C VAL A 104 -14.62 4.38 -0.83
N LEU A 105 -14.75 5.70 -0.83
CA LEU A 105 -15.91 6.43 -0.33
C LEU A 105 -16.59 7.19 -1.47
N ARG A 106 -17.90 7.15 -1.52
CA ARG A 106 -18.68 7.91 -2.49
C ARG A 106 -18.77 9.36 -2.06
N CYS A 107 -18.13 10.23 -2.82
CA CYS A 107 -18.13 11.69 -2.63
C CYS A 107 -18.77 12.42 -3.82
N PHE A 108 -19.73 11.81 -4.49
CA PHE A 108 -20.46 12.40 -5.62
C PHE A 108 -21.95 12.10 -5.53
N GLU A 109 -22.77 12.97 -6.08
CA GLU A 109 -24.19 12.75 -6.26
C GLU A 109 -24.48 12.30 -7.69
N ASP A 110 -25.28 11.26 -7.84
CA ASP A 110 -25.73 10.76 -9.13
C ASP A 110 -27.15 10.20 -8.96
N GLY A 111 -28.12 10.81 -9.67
CA GLY A 111 -29.54 10.44 -9.59
C GLY A 111 -29.85 9.06 -10.13
N ASP A 112 -29.00 8.52 -11.01
CA ASP A 112 -29.14 7.20 -11.62
C ASP A 112 -28.51 6.07 -10.79
N VAL A 113 -27.66 6.43 -9.82
CA VAL A 113 -26.96 5.49 -8.94
C VAL A 113 -27.52 5.58 -7.52
N THR A 114 -28.31 4.61 -7.12
CA THR A 114 -28.90 4.56 -5.77
C THR A 114 -27.82 4.30 -4.70
N HIS A 115 -27.73 5.17 -3.69
CA HIS A 115 -26.94 4.89 -2.49
C HIS A 115 -27.63 3.87 -1.59
N VAL A 116 -26.88 3.01 -0.91
CA VAL A 116 -27.41 1.95 -0.05
C VAL A 116 -28.32 2.49 1.06
N ASP A 117 -27.95 3.63 1.66
CA ASP A 117 -28.69 4.30 2.73
C ASP A 117 -29.58 5.47 2.23
N GLY A 118 -29.71 5.64 0.89
CA GLY A 118 -30.55 6.67 0.27
C GLY A 118 -30.01 8.10 0.37
N ARG A 119 -28.80 8.29 0.88
CA ARG A 119 -28.08 9.59 0.98
C ARG A 119 -26.58 9.38 0.83
N VAL A 120 -25.89 10.37 0.33
CA VAL A 120 -24.42 10.40 0.28
C VAL A 120 -23.90 10.95 1.60
N ASP A 121 -23.22 10.13 2.37
CA ASP A 121 -22.55 10.50 3.63
C ASP A 121 -21.27 9.67 3.79
N PRO A 122 -20.14 10.11 3.19
CA PRO A 122 -18.91 9.31 3.18
C PRO A 122 -18.31 9.07 4.56
N VAL A 123 -18.56 9.97 5.53
CA VAL A 123 -18.09 9.79 6.90
C VAL A 123 -18.88 8.67 7.60
N ALA A 124 -20.21 8.64 7.45
CA ALA A 124 -21.05 7.56 7.97
C ALA A 124 -20.74 6.21 7.30
N ASP A 125 -20.43 6.22 5.99
CA ASP A 125 -20.03 5.04 5.25
C ASP A 125 -18.69 4.48 5.77
N ALA A 126 -17.73 5.35 6.05
CA ALA A 126 -16.45 4.99 6.64
C ALA A 126 -16.63 4.34 8.01
N ASP A 127 -17.44 4.96 8.88
CA ASP A 127 -17.74 4.47 10.22
C ASP A 127 -18.46 3.11 10.20
N THR A 128 -19.33 2.88 9.23
CA THR A 128 -20.03 1.60 9.05
C THR A 128 -19.05 0.46 8.81
N ILE A 129 -18.09 0.61 7.90
CA ILE A 129 -17.07 -0.42 7.62
C ILE A 129 -16.12 -0.59 8.81
N GLU A 130 -15.65 0.50 9.40
CA GLU A 130 -14.77 0.43 10.57
C GLU A 130 -15.44 -0.34 11.73
N THR A 131 -16.72 -0.07 11.97
CA THR A 131 -17.50 -0.76 13.02
C THR A 131 -17.60 -2.27 12.76
N GLU A 132 -17.87 -2.70 11.52
CA GLU A 132 -17.92 -4.13 11.17
C GLU A 132 -16.56 -4.81 11.37
N LEU A 133 -15.46 -4.13 11.04
CA LEU A 133 -14.11 -4.65 11.27
C LEU A 133 -13.79 -4.76 12.76
N MET A 134 -14.19 -3.77 13.56
CA MET A 134 -14.02 -3.78 15.02
C MET A 134 -14.82 -4.92 15.67
N LEU A 135 -16.06 -5.14 15.26
CA LEU A 135 -16.88 -6.24 15.75
C LEU A 135 -16.28 -7.61 15.42
N ALA A 136 -15.76 -7.78 14.21
CA ALA A 136 -15.09 -9.00 13.79
C ALA A 136 -13.80 -9.27 14.60
N ASP A 137 -13.05 -8.22 14.91
CA ASP A 137 -11.86 -8.33 15.76
C ASP A 137 -12.25 -8.69 17.22
N LEU A 138 -13.27 -8.07 17.79
CA LEU A 138 -13.77 -8.40 19.13
C LEU A 138 -14.14 -9.88 19.23
N GLU A 139 -14.91 -10.40 18.28
CA GLU A 139 -15.28 -11.82 18.24
C GLU A 139 -14.05 -12.73 18.15
N SER A 140 -13.06 -12.36 17.32
CA SER A 140 -11.80 -13.08 17.17
C SER A 140 -10.99 -13.08 18.47
N ILE A 141 -10.91 -11.93 19.15
CA ILE A 141 -10.20 -11.73 20.42
C ILE A 141 -10.82 -12.60 21.51
N GLU A 142 -12.14 -12.55 21.68
CA GLU A 142 -12.86 -13.34 22.68
C GLU A 142 -12.59 -14.84 22.54
N LYS A 143 -12.70 -15.36 21.30
CA LYS A 143 -12.41 -16.78 21.00
C LYS A 143 -10.96 -17.15 21.32
N ARG A 144 -10.00 -16.28 20.95
CA ARG A 144 -8.57 -16.55 21.21
C ARG A 144 -8.25 -16.51 22.68
N ARG A 145 -8.74 -15.52 23.44
CA ARG A 145 -8.52 -15.41 24.88
C ARG A 145 -9.10 -16.61 25.62
N ALA A 146 -10.31 -17.07 25.25
CA ALA A 146 -10.89 -18.29 25.81
C ALA A 146 -9.99 -19.52 25.62
N ASN A 147 -9.34 -19.66 24.46
CA ASN A 147 -8.42 -20.75 24.16
C ASN A 147 -7.08 -20.66 24.91
N LEU A 148 -6.65 -19.46 25.30
CA LEU A 148 -5.40 -19.24 26.06
C LEU A 148 -5.51 -19.62 27.53
N VAL A 149 -6.71 -19.73 28.13
CA VAL A 149 -6.93 -19.96 29.56
C VAL A 149 -6.14 -21.18 30.09
N ARG A 150 -6.06 -22.27 29.34
CA ARG A 150 -5.31 -23.47 29.77
C ARG A 150 -3.80 -23.22 29.83
N LYS A 151 -3.24 -22.51 28.83
CA LYS A 151 -1.81 -22.19 28.75
C LYS A 151 -1.41 -21.16 29.82
N LEU A 152 -2.28 -20.20 30.09
CA LEU A 152 -2.10 -19.20 31.15
C LEU A 152 -1.98 -19.85 32.54
N LYS A 153 -2.79 -20.89 32.83
CA LYS A 153 -2.67 -21.67 34.06
C LYS A 153 -1.33 -22.42 34.16
N GLY A 154 -0.71 -22.74 33.03
CA GLY A 154 0.61 -23.37 32.94
C GLY A 154 1.79 -22.40 32.99
N ASN A 155 1.56 -21.12 33.24
CA ASN A 155 2.59 -20.06 33.28
C ASN A 155 3.40 -19.90 31.97
N ASP A 156 2.77 -20.17 30.81
CA ASP A 156 3.36 -20.01 29.49
C ASP A 156 3.56 -18.51 29.16
N LYS A 157 4.81 -18.10 28.99
CA LYS A 157 5.17 -16.71 28.76
C LYS A 157 4.64 -16.13 27.43
N GLU A 158 4.62 -16.95 26.37
CA GLU A 158 4.07 -16.51 25.08
C GLU A 158 2.56 -16.30 25.19
N ALA A 159 1.86 -17.21 25.89
CA ALA A 159 0.43 -17.06 26.13
C ALA A 159 0.11 -15.82 26.98
N GLN A 160 0.95 -15.51 27.97
CA GLN A 160 0.81 -14.29 28.78
C GLN A 160 0.99 -13.01 27.95
N GLN A 161 2.03 -12.95 27.09
CA GLN A 161 2.24 -11.84 26.18
C GLN A 161 1.07 -11.69 25.20
N GLN A 162 0.63 -12.79 24.60
CA GLN A 162 -0.50 -12.77 23.66
C GLN A 162 -1.80 -12.32 24.33
N ASP A 163 -2.12 -12.81 25.54
CA ASP A 163 -3.35 -12.42 26.27
C ASP A 163 -3.31 -10.93 26.64
N ARG A 164 -2.16 -10.42 27.10
CA ARG A 164 -2.00 -8.99 27.39
C ARG A 164 -2.27 -8.13 26.15
N LEU A 165 -1.64 -8.43 25.02
CA LEU A 165 -1.82 -7.69 23.78
C LEU A 165 -3.27 -7.77 23.27
N LEU A 166 -3.91 -8.94 23.36
CA LEU A 166 -5.33 -9.09 23.03
C LEU A 166 -6.23 -8.29 23.97
N ALA A 167 -5.91 -8.19 25.27
CA ALA A 167 -6.66 -7.39 26.23
C ALA A 167 -6.55 -5.88 25.94
N GLU A 168 -5.36 -5.40 25.56
CA GLU A 168 -5.14 -4.01 25.16
C GLU A 168 -5.94 -3.66 23.89
N ALA A 169 -5.91 -4.55 22.88
CA ALA A 169 -6.73 -4.40 21.69
C ALA A 169 -8.23 -4.40 22.01
N GLN A 170 -8.69 -5.33 22.84
CA GLN A 170 -10.09 -5.42 23.25
C GLN A 170 -10.58 -4.14 23.91
N ALA A 171 -9.82 -3.61 24.87
CA ALA A 171 -10.16 -2.37 25.55
C ALA A 171 -10.28 -1.18 24.58
N MET A 172 -9.42 -1.10 23.56
CA MET A 172 -9.49 -0.07 22.52
C MET A 172 -10.77 -0.20 21.70
N LEU A 173 -11.07 -1.42 21.22
CA LEU A 173 -12.25 -1.71 20.40
C LEU A 173 -13.57 -1.50 21.16
N GLU A 174 -13.65 -1.89 22.44
CA GLU A 174 -14.82 -1.67 23.31
C GLU A 174 -15.10 -0.18 23.53
N ASN A 175 -14.08 0.67 23.42
CA ASN A 175 -14.21 2.12 23.44
C ASN A 175 -14.50 2.73 22.04
N GLY A 176 -14.85 1.93 21.05
CA GLY A 176 -15.16 2.37 19.69
C GLY A 176 -13.96 2.91 18.92
N LYS A 177 -12.76 2.45 19.23
CA LYS A 177 -11.51 2.85 18.58
C LYS A 177 -10.80 1.65 17.95
N PRO A 178 -10.23 1.78 16.74
CA PRO A 178 -9.54 0.69 16.07
C PRO A 178 -8.24 0.31 16.78
N ALA A 179 -7.85 -0.97 16.69
CA ALA A 179 -6.68 -1.50 17.36
C ALA A 179 -5.35 -0.88 16.88
N ARG A 180 -5.29 -0.25 15.71
CA ARG A 180 -4.11 0.48 15.20
C ARG A 180 -3.69 1.67 16.07
N LEU A 181 -4.58 2.13 16.97
CA LEU A 181 -4.29 3.22 17.91
C LEU A 181 -3.68 2.73 19.24
N VAL A 182 -3.48 1.42 19.40
CA VAL A 182 -2.75 0.86 20.56
C VAL A 182 -1.26 1.16 20.39
N GLU A 183 -0.65 1.75 21.42
CA GLU A 183 0.80 1.95 21.46
C GLU A 183 1.49 0.62 21.79
N VAL A 184 2.24 0.10 20.85
CA VAL A 184 2.94 -1.19 20.96
C VAL A 184 4.44 -0.96 21.05
N SER A 185 5.08 -1.58 22.04
CA SER A 185 6.54 -1.52 22.19
C SER A 185 7.27 -2.27 21.05
N ASP A 186 8.53 -1.90 20.78
CA ASP A 186 9.35 -2.59 19.77
C ASP A 186 9.51 -4.08 20.09
N GLU A 187 9.57 -4.45 21.37
CA GLU A 187 9.66 -5.85 21.82
C GLU A 187 8.40 -6.66 21.47
N ASP A 188 7.24 -6.00 21.51
CA ASP A 188 5.95 -6.63 21.21
C ASP A 188 5.52 -6.54 19.75
N ALA A 189 6.19 -5.71 18.96
CA ALA A 189 5.80 -5.43 17.56
C ALA A 189 5.61 -6.70 16.71
N LYS A 190 6.49 -7.70 16.88
CA LYS A 190 6.38 -8.97 16.18
C LYS A 190 5.17 -9.78 16.64
N ALA A 191 4.95 -9.88 17.96
CA ALA A 191 3.81 -10.61 18.54
C ALA A 191 2.49 -9.92 18.16
N TRP A 192 2.46 -8.59 18.18
CA TRP A 192 1.31 -7.78 17.75
C TRP A 192 0.93 -8.05 16.31
N LYS A 193 1.90 -8.02 15.39
CA LYS A 193 1.68 -8.32 13.97
C LYS A 193 1.11 -9.73 13.75
N MET A 194 1.53 -10.70 14.58
CA MET A 194 1.03 -12.08 14.51
C MET A 194 -0.42 -12.24 14.98
N LEU A 195 -0.99 -11.25 15.66
CA LEU A 195 -2.41 -11.26 16.00
C LEU A 195 -3.31 -11.13 14.76
N GLN A 196 -2.81 -10.52 13.68
CA GLN A 196 -3.53 -10.35 12.41
C GLN A 196 -4.94 -9.78 12.59
N LEU A 197 -5.08 -8.80 13.51
CA LEU A 197 -6.33 -8.09 13.68
C LEU A 197 -6.58 -7.20 12.47
N LEU A 198 -7.84 -7.08 12.05
CA LEU A 198 -8.26 -6.32 10.88
C LEU A 198 -8.03 -4.82 11.09
N THR A 199 -8.39 -4.33 12.28
CA THR A 199 -8.31 -2.91 12.62
C THR A 199 -6.91 -2.44 13.00
N THR A 200 -5.89 -3.31 12.96
CA THR A 200 -4.48 -2.91 13.05
C THR A 200 -3.92 -2.40 11.73
N LYS A 201 -4.61 -2.69 10.63
CA LYS A 201 -4.16 -2.29 9.29
C LYS A 201 -4.29 -0.79 9.09
N PRO A 202 -3.28 -0.14 8.47
CA PRO A 202 -3.38 1.26 8.07
C PRO A 202 -4.45 1.42 6.99
N VAL A 203 -5.13 2.58 6.98
CA VAL A 203 -6.23 2.90 6.08
C VAL A 203 -5.90 4.14 5.27
N LEU A 204 -6.09 4.05 3.95
CA LEU A 204 -6.10 5.17 3.03
C LEU A 204 -7.54 5.40 2.56
N TYR A 205 -8.10 6.57 2.83
CA TYR A 205 -9.42 6.92 2.32
C TYR A 205 -9.32 7.42 0.88
N VAL A 206 -10.12 6.83 0.01
CA VAL A 206 -10.17 7.16 -1.41
C VAL A 206 -11.51 7.85 -1.69
N CYS A 207 -11.48 9.18 -1.80
CA CYS A 207 -12.64 10.01 -2.09
C CYS A 207 -12.96 9.95 -3.59
N ASN A 208 -13.92 9.14 -3.99
CA ASN A 208 -14.37 9.08 -5.37
C ASN A 208 -15.37 10.22 -5.63
N VAL A 209 -14.95 11.20 -6.42
CA VAL A 209 -15.72 12.42 -6.78
C VAL A 209 -16.20 12.34 -8.24
N SER A 210 -17.03 13.32 -8.66
CA SER A 210 -17.38 13.50 -10.06
C SER A 210 -16.16 13.97 -10.89
N GLU A 211 -16.28 13.92 -12.22
CA GLU A 211 -15.21 14.35 -13.14
C GLU A 211 -14.85 15.82 -12.95
N GLU A 212 -15.85 16.68 -12.77
CA GLU A 212 -15.70 18.13 -12.60
C GLU A 212 -14.99 18.50 -11.28
N GLU A 213 -15.04 17.61 -10.29
CA GLU A 213 -14.48 17.83 -8.94
C GLU A 213 -13.13 17.11 -8.72
N ALA A 214 -12.61 16.43 -9.74
CA ALA A 214 -11.40 15.60 -9.61
C ALA A 214 -10.14 16.39 -9.24
N ALA A 215 -10.04 17.66 -9.64
CA ALA A 215 -8.88 18.53 -9.36
C ALA A 215 -8.91 19.08 -7.92
N GLU A 216 -10.02 19.61 -7.47
CA GLU A 216 -10.11 20.36 -6.20
C GLU A 216 -10.87 19.60 -5.09
N GLY A 217 -11.66 18.57 -5.46
CA GLY A 217 -12.58 17.90 -4.55
C GLY A 217 -13.86 18.71 -4.31
N ASN A 218 -14.59 18.32 -3.26
CA ASN A 218 -15.87 18.94 -2.89
C ASN A 218 -16.08 18.88 -1.37
N GLU A 219 -17.27 19.32 -0.89
CA GLU A 219 -17.62 19.30 0.53
C GLU A 219 -17.55 17.90 1.16
N TYR A 220 -17.88 16.85 0.41
CA TYR A 220 -17.83 15.48 0.89
C TYR A 220 -16.37 15.03 1.11
N SER A 221 -15.51 15.28 0.13
CA SER A 221 -14.08 14.95 0.25
C SER A 221 -13.39 15.77 1.33
N ALA A 222 -13.78 17.03 1.55
CA ALA A 222 -13.28 17.86 2.64
C ALA A 222 -13.65 17.29 4.02
N LYS A 223 -14.88 16.80 4.23
CA LYS A 223 -15.28 16.11 5.47
C LYS A 223 -14.49 14.84 5.72
N VAL A 224 -14.22 14.08 4.66
CA VAL A 224 -13.34 12.89 4.75
C VAL A 224 -11.91 13.27 5.11
N ALA A 225 -11.38 14.36 4.54
CA ALA A 225 -10.06 14.88 4.86
C ALA A 225 -9.92 15.24 6.35
N GLU A 226 -10.91 15.94 6.90
CA GLU A 226 -10.96 16.28 8.33
C GLU A 226 -11.01 15.02 9.21
N MET A 227 -11.87 14.06 8.87
CA MET A 227 -11.98 12.79 9.57
C MET A 227 -10.65 12.01 9.51
N ALA A 228 -10.04 11.90 8.34
CA ALA A 228 -8.77 11.20 8.15
C ALA A 228 -7.66 11.84 9.00
N ALA A 229 -7.54 13.17 8.95
CA ALA A 229 -6.55 13.91 9.74
C ALA A 229 -6.74 13.70 11.26
N ALA A 230 -7.99 13.72 11.76
CA ALA A 230 -8.31 13.47 13.16
C ALA A 230 -7.92 12.04 13.61
N GLN A 231 -7.89 11.09 12.70
CA GLN A 231 -7.50 9.70 12.94
C GLN A 231 -6.01 9.41 12.66
N GLY A 232 -5.24 10.39 12.19
CA GLY A 232 -3.86 10.20 11.74
C GLY A 232 -3.74 9.37 10.45
N ASN A 233 -4.81 9.31 9.66
CA ASN A 233 -4.87 8.62 8.38
C ASN A 233 -4.69 9.60 7.21
N SER A 234 -4.40 9.07 6.03
CA SER A 234 -4.31 9.83 4.78
C SER A 234 -5.57 9.66 3.92
N HIS A 235 -5.78 10.59 2.99
CA HIS A 235 -6.82 10.50 1.98
C HIS A 235 -6.26 10.90 0.61
N VAL A 236 -6.94 10.46 -0.45
CA VAL A 236 -6.71 10.87 -1.84
C VAL A 236 -8.05 11.17 -2.51
N ILE A 237 -8.05 12.14 -3.41
CA ILE A 237 -9.21 12.46 -4.25
C ILE A 237 -8.98 11.83 -5.62
N ILE A 238 -9.97 11.13 -6.15
CA ILE A 238 -9.92 10.45 -7.43
C ILE A 238 -11.30 10.49 -8.09
N SER A 239 -11.35 10.57 -9.41
CA SER A 239 -12.56 10.24 -10.16
C SER A 239 -12.37 8.90 -10.86
N ALA A 240 -13.03 7.86 -10.35
CA ALA A 240 -12.92 6.53 -10.92
C ALA A 240 -13.32 6.48 -12.40
N LYS A 241 -14.19 7.39 -12.84
CA LYS A 241 -14.61 7.52 -14.24
C LYS A 241 -13.51 8.09 -15.12
N ILE A 242 -12.82 9.14 -14.67
CA ILE A 242 -11.62 9.67 -15.35
C ILE A 242 -10.57 8.58 -15.48
N GLU A 243 -10.29 7.84 -14.40
CA GLU A 243 -9.29 6.77 -14.43
C GLU A 243 -9.65 5.66 -15.42
N GLU A 244 -10.94 5.33 -15.52
CA GLU A 244 -11.39 4.34 -16.50
C GLU A 244 -11.18 4.86 -17.94
N GLU A 245 -11.44 6.12 -18.22
CA GLU A 245 -11.19 6.75 -19.52
C GLU A 245 -9.70 6.79 -19.85
N ILE A 246 -8.86 7.27 -18.95
CA ILE A 246 -7.39 7.32 -19.11
C ILE A 246 -6.83 5.93 -19.40
N SER A 247 -7.34 4.89 -18.73
CA SER A 247 -6.86 3.51 -18.91
C SER A 247 -7.06 2.95 -20.33
N LEU A 248 -7.79 3.64 -21.18
CA LEU A 248 -8.07 3.27 -22.57
C LEU A 248 -7.26 4.09 -23.59
N LEU A 249 -6.57 5.14 -23.16
CA LEU A 249 -5.82 6.06 -23.98
C LEU A 249 -4.34 5.63 -24.08
N GLU A 250 -3.70 6.02 -25.18
CA GLU A 250 -2.24 5.96 -25.30
C GLU A 250 -1.61 7.07 -24.43
N GLU A 251 -0.34 6.94 -24.06
CA GLU A 251 0.34 7.80 -23.09
C GLU A 251 0.26 9.29 -23.44
N ASP A 252 0.48 9.65 -24.71
CA ASP A 252 0.40 11.05 -25.19
C ASP A 252 -1.03 11.60 -25.11
N GLU A 253 -2.03 10.77 -25.43
CA GLU A 253 -3.45 11.14 -25.36
C GLU A 253 -3.90 11.27 -23.90
N ALA A 254 -3.44 10.40 -23.03
CA ALA A 254 -3.72 10.45 -21.60
C ALA A 254 -3.18 11.73 -20.95
N GLN A 255 -1.95 12.14 -21.33
CA GLN A 255 -1.36 13.39 -20.85
C GLN A 255 -2.17 14.63 -21.30
N MET A 256 -2.58 14.67 -22.57
CA MET A 256 -3.42 15.76 -23.08
C MET A 256 -4.77 15.82 -22.36
N PHE A 257 -5.39 14.67 -22.11
CA PHE A 257 -6.65 14.57 -21.40
C PHE A 257 -6.54 15.09 -19.95
N LEU A 258 -5.47 14.72 -19.23
CA LEU A 258 -5.20 15.22 -17.89
C LEU A 258 -5.03 16.76 -17.86
N GLU A 259 -4.28 17.31 -18.82
CA GLU A 259 -4.08 18.75 -18.94
C GLU A 259 -5.41 19.51 -19.20
N GLU A 260 -6.29 18.95 -20.05
CA GLU A 260 -7.62 19.51 -20.32
C GLU A 260 -8.52 19.50 -19.07
N MET A 261 -8.40 18.46 -18.24
CA MET A 261 -9.12 18.33 -16.97
C MET A 261 -8.48 19.13 -15.82
N GLY A 262 -7.36 19.83 -16.06
CA GLY A 262 -6.62 20.58 -15.03
C GLY A 262 -5.92 19.69 -14.00
N LEU A 263 -5.61 18.45 -14.37
CA LEU A 263 -4.92 17.47 -13.52
C LEU A 263 -3.44 17.40 -13.90
N GLU A 264 -2.56 17.42 -12.90
CA GLU A 264 -1.11 17.27 -13.12
C GLU A 264 -0.73 15.82 -13.38
N GLU A 265 -1.52 14.88 -12.87
CA GLU A 265 -1.27 13.43 -12.95
C GLU A 265 -2.55 12.62 -12.75
N ALA A 266 -2.52 11.34 -13.13
CA ALA A 266 -3.61 10.41 -12.90
C ALA A 266 -3.87 10.19 -11.40
N GLY A 267 -5.14 10.05 -11.02
CA GLY A 267 -5.53 9.75 -9.64
C GLY A 267 -5.01 8.39 -9.17
N LEU A 268 -4.88 7.42 -10.09
CA LEU A 268 -4.27 6.13 -9.78
C LEU A 268 -2.81 6.27 -9.35
N ASP A 269 -2.03 7.16 -9.96
CA ASP A 269 -0.64 7.39 -9.57
C ASP A 269 -0.56 8.01 -8.17
N ARG A 270 -1.48 8.94 -7.85
CA ARG A 270 -1.62 9.49 -6.49
C ARG A 270 -2.00 8.41 -5.48
N LEU A 271 -2.93 7.52 -5.84
CA LEU A 271 -3.36 6.38 -5.00
C LEU A 271 -2.19 5.44 -4.71
N ILE A 272 -1.42 5.08 -5.73
CA ILE A 272 -0.28 4.18 -5.62
C ILE A 272 0.79 4.80 -4.71
N ARG A 273 1.14 6.07 -4.92
CA ARG A 273 2.12 6.77 -4.07
C ARG A 273 1.64 6.91 -2.63
N ALA A 274 0.39 7.33 -2.42
CA ALA A 274 -0.17 7.43 -1.07
C ALA A 274 -0.19 6.07 -0.34
N GLY A 275 -0.46 4.98 -1.06
CA GLY A 275 -0.36 3.62 -0.53
C GLY A 275 1.07 3.23 -0.17
N TYR A 276 2.04 3.64 -0.97
CA TYR A 276 3.46 3.42 -0.74
C TYR A 276 3.93 4.12 0.54
N ASP A 277 3.56 5.39 0.69
CA ASP A 277 3.87 6.21 1.87
C ASP A 277 3.17 5.67 3.13
N LEU A 278 1.89 5.27 3.02
CA LEU A 278 1.12 4.68 4.11
C LEU A 278 1.78 3.43 4.69
N LEU A 279 2.36 2.60 3.83
CA LEU A 279 3.07 1.38 4.20
C LEU A 279 4.52 1.64 4.63
N LYS A 280 4.96 2.90 4.62
CA LYS A 280 6.34 3.33 4.90
C LYS A 280 7.35 2.56 4.05
N LEU A 281 7.10 2.56 2.75
CA LEU A 281 7.96 1.92 1.77
C LEU A 281 8.93 2.93 1.18
N GLU A 282 10.11 2.45 0.83
CA GLU A 282 11.18 3.19 0.18
C GLU A 282 11.68 2.40 -1.01
N THR A 283 12.29 3.11 -1.95
CA THR A 283 12.84 2.52 -3.16
C THR A 283 14.35 2.72 -3.20
N TYR A 284 15.10 1.65 -3.44
CA TYR A 284 16.48 1.75 -3.89
C TYR A 284 16.61 1.17 -5.29
N PHE A 285 17.70 1.50 -5.98
CA PHE A 285 17.92 1.13 -7.37
C PHE A 285 19.17 0.27 -7.52
N THR A 286 19.11 -0.66 -8.48
CA THR A 286 20.29 -1.29 -9.07
C THR A 286 20.34 -0.88 -10.54
N VAL A 287 21.49 -0.38 -10.99
CA VAL A 287 21.62 0.24 -12.30
C VAL A 287 22.81 -0.35 -13.03
N GLY A 288 22.59 -0.78 -14.27
CA GLY A 288 23.65 -1.30 -15.13
C GLY A 288 23.21 -1.34 -16.61
N PRO A 289 24.12 -1.69 -17.53
CA PRO A 289 23.82 -1.69 -18.97
C PRO A 289 22.73 -2.71 -19.39
N LYS A 290 22.53 -3.76 -18.60
CA LYS A 290 21.50 -4.76 -18.89
C LYS A 290 20.13 -4.29 -18.42
N GLU A 291 20.05 -3.80 -17.20
CA GLU A 291 18.82 -3.36 -16.57
C GLU A 291 19.06 -2.22 -15.58
N ALA A 292 18.08 -1.33 -15.48
CA ALA A 292 17.86 -0.47 -14.32
C ALA A 292 16.61 -0.96 -13.61
N ARG A 293 16.72 -1.22 -12.31
CA ARG A 293 15.63 -1.82 -11.55
C ARG A 293 15.43 -1.12 -10.21
N ALA A 294 14.18 -0.85 -9.91
CA ALA A 294 13.73 -0.35 -8.62
C ALA A 294 13.34 -1.52 -7.70
N TRP A 295 13.66 -1.40 -6.43
CA TRP A 295 13.42 -2.41 -5.40
C TRP A 295 12.73 -1.78 -4.20
N THR A 296 11.67 -2.42 -3.72
CA THR A 296 10.90 -1.95 -2.56
C THR A 296 11.45 -2.50 -1.28
N ILE A 297 11.66 -1.62 -0.32
CA ILE A 297 12.01 -1.94 1.08
C ILE A 297 11.10 -1.16 2.03
N ARG A 298 11.09 -1.54 3.30
CA ARG A 298 10.49 -0.70 4.35
C ARG A 298 11.52 0.31 4.87
N THR A 299 11.07 1.48 5.26
CA THR A 299 11.88 2.47 5.97
C THR A 299 12.62 1.81 7.13
N GLY A 300 13.90 2.10 7.26
CA GLY A 300 14.74 1.52 8.29
C GLY A 300 15.35 0.15 7.96
N THR A 301 15.22 -0.34 6.72
CA THR A 301 15.82 -1.60 6.28
C THR A 301 17.33 -1.46 6.15
N ALA A 302 18.09 -2.37 6.77
CA ALA A 302 19.54 -2.40 6.65
C ALA A 302 20.02 -3.06 5.34
N ALA A 303 21.23 -2.71 4.90
CA ALA A 303 21.78 -3.16 3.62
C ALA A 303 21.75 -4.68 3.38
N PRO A 304 22.03 -5.57 4.36
CA PRO A 304 21.89 -7.01 4.14
C PRO A 304 20.47 -7.44 3.80
N GLN A 305 19.46 -6.91 4.52
CA GLN A 305 18.05 -7.22 4.27
C GLN A 305 17.59 -6.66 2.92
N ALA A 306 18.07 -5.47 2.54
CA ALA A 306 17.82 -4.91 1.21
C ALA A 306 18.42 -5.83 0.11
N ALA A 307 19.65 -6.31 0.28
CA ALA A 307 20.23 -7.32 -0.62
C ALA A 307 19.39 -8.60 -0.68
N GLY A 308 18.78 -8.99 0.45
CA GLY A 308 17.87 -10.13 0.57
C GLY A 308 16.60 -10.02 -0.26
N VAL A 309 16.15 -8.79 -0.55
CA VAL A 309 15.00 -8.54 -1.45
C VAL A 309 15.31 -8.98 -2.88
N ILE A 310 16.57 -8.87 -3.31
CA ILE A 310 17.05 -9.34 -4.62
C ILE A 310 17.11 -10.88 -4.62
N HIS A 311 17.82 -11.43 -3.66
CA HIS A 311 17.95 -12.88 -3.48
C HIS A 311 18.42 -13.23 -2.07
N GLY A 312 17.88 -14.29 -1.47
CA GLY A 312 18.24 -14.70 -0.12
C GLY A 312 19.74 -15.01 0.08
N ASP A 313 20.45 -15.42 -0.95
CA ASP A 313 21.89 -15.68 -0.87
C ASP A 313 22.69 -14.37 -0.78
N PHE A 314 22.18 -13.27 -1.32
CA PHE A 314 22.81 -11.95 -1.20
C PHE A 314 22.79 -11.45 0.26
N GLU A 315 21.69 -11.72 0.99
CA GLU A 315 21.59 -11.43 2.41
C GLU A 315 22.58 -12.26 3.23
N LYS A 316 22.58 -13.59 3.00
CA LYS A 316 23.45 -14.54 3.74
C LYS A 316 24.92 -14.29 3.51
N GLY A 317 25.29 -14.05 2.24
CA GLY A 317 26.67 -13.82 1.82
C GLY A 317 27.12 -12.36 1.85
N PHE A 318 26.30 -11.41 2.37
CA PHE A 318 26.56 -9.99 2.32
C PHE A 318 27.93 -9.60 2.87
N ILE A 319 28.71 -8.89 2.06
CA ILE A 319 30.03 -8.34 2.44
C ILE A 319 29.89 -6.84 2.67
N ARG A 320 29.50 -6.10 1.64
CA ARG A 320 29.30 -4.65 1.65
C ARG A 320 28.43 -4.23 0.47
N ALA A 321 27.93 -2.99 0.51
CA ALA A 321 27.28 -2.35 -0.63
C ALA A 321 28.09 -1.13 -1.10
N GLU A 322 28.30 -1.00 -2.40
CA GLU A 322 28.74 0.24 -3.02
C GLU A 322 27.49 1.08 -3.29
N THR A 323 27.42 2.25 -2.66
CA THR A 323 26.19 3.06 -2.61
C THR A 323 26.45 4.48 -3.08
N ILE A 324 25.62 4.99 -3.97
CA ILE A 324 25.62 6.36 -4.47
C ILE A 324 24.21 6.93 -4.25
N ALA A 325 24.10 8.12 -3.65
CA ALA A 325 22.81 8.78 -3.55
C ALA A 325 22.31 9.16 -4.96
N TYR A 326 21.00 9.11 -5.20
CA TYR A 326 20.40 9.43 -6.49
C TYR A 326 20.90 10.77 -7.06
N ASP A 327 20.85 11.84 -6.28
CA ASP A 327 21.27 13.16 -6.74
C ASP A 327 22.76 13.22 -7.13
N ASP A 328 23.61 12.53 -6.37
CA ASP A 328 25.05 12.43 -6.67
C ASP A 328 25.28 11.61 -7.96
N TYR A 329 24.46 10.57 -8.20
CA TYR A 329 24.54 9.77 -9.44
C TYR A 329 24.16 10.59 -10.66
N ILE A 330 23.08 11.38 -10.58
CA ILE A 330 22.62 12.27 -11.65
C ILE A 330 23.66 13.38 -11.90
N ALA A 331 24.11 14.07 -10.85
CA ALA A 331 25.07 15.17 -10.95
C ALA A 331 26.42 14.73 -11.55
N ALA A 332 26.85 13.52 -11.24
CA ALA A 332 28.09 12.93 -11.75
C ALA A 332 27.92 12.22 -13.10
N ASN A 333 26.73 12.22 -13.69
CA ASN A 333 26.40 11.53 -14.93
C ASN A 333 26.78 10.03 -14.91
N GLY A 334 26.49 9.36 -13.79
CA GLY A 334 26.62 7.92 -13.65
C GLY A 334 27.63 7.44 -12.62
N GLU A 335 27.77 6.13 -12.53
CA GLU A 335 28.58 5.46 -11.51
C GLU A 335 30.07 5.87 -11.57
N GLN A 336 30.65 5.91 -12.76
CA GLN A 336 32.07 6.24 -12.94
C GLN A 336 32.38 7.68 -12.49
N GLY A 337 31.54 8.65 -12.89
CA GLY A 337 31.71 10.04 -12.47
C GLY A 337 31.52 10.21 -10.96
N ALA A 338 30.55 9.51 -10.36
CA ALA A 338 30.34 9.51 -8.93
C ALA A 338 31.54 8.92 -8.16
N LYS A 339 32.16 7.87 -8.69
CA LYS A 339 33.37 7.28 -8.12
C LYS A 339 34.55 8.25 -8.18
N GLU A 340 34.77 8.89 -9.32
CA GLU A 340 35.84 9.89 -9.52
C GLU A 340 35.63 11.14 -8.61
N ALA A 341 34.38 11.53 -8.38
CA ALA A 341 33.99 12.61 -7.48
C ALA A 341 34.03 12.21 -5.98
N GLY A 342 34.36 10.96 -5.65
CA GLY A 342 34.40 10.45 -4.28
C GLY A 342 33.01 10.33 -3.63
N LYS A 343 31.94 10.19 -4.44
CA LYS A 343 30.56 10.09 -3.99
C LYS A 343 30.06 8.64 -3.80
N MET A 344 30.81 7.67 -4.34
CA MET A 344 30.55 6.27 -4.09
C MET A 344 31.05 5.88 -2.70
N ARG A 345 30.18 5.41 -1.85
CA ARG A 345 30.47 4.99 -0.47
C ARG A 345 30.48 3.46 -0.39
N ALA A 346 31.38 2.91 0.42
CA ALA A 346 31.37 1.50 0.78
C ALA A 346 30.65 1.32 2.11
N GLU A 347 29.46 0.77 2.09
CA GLU A 347 28.59 0.64 3.25
C GLU A 347 28.55 -0.79 3.78
N GLY A 348 28.66 -0.92 5.11
CA GLY A 348 28.67 -2.21 5.80
C GLY A 348 27.27 -2.67 6.23
N LYS A 349 27.24 -3.75 7.04
CA LYS A 349 25.99 -4.41 7.49
C LYS A 349 25.05 -3.52 8.30
N GLY A 350 25.57 -2.48 8.96
CA GLY A 350 24.77 -1.55 9.77
C GLY A 350 24.21 -0.35 9.01
N TYR A 351 24.46 -0.25 7.71
CA TYR A 351 23.94 0.84 6.91
C TYR A 351 22.42 0.68 6.71
N ILE A 352 21.69 1.73 7.06
CA ILE A 352 20.26 1.84 6.78
C ILE A 352 20.11 2.46 5.39
N VAL A 353 19.51 1.71 4.49
CA VAL A 353 19.28 2.12 3.10
C VAL A 353 18.33 3.31 3.09
N LYS A 354 18.64 4.29 2.25
CA LYS A 354 17.81 5.49 2.07
C LYS A 354 17.05 5.43 0.77
N ASP A 355 15.91 6.07 0.75
CA ASP A 355 15.13 6.23 -0.48
C ASP A 355 15.97 6.91 -1.57
N GLY A 356 16.00 6.33 -2.75
CA GLY A 356 16.79 6.81 -3.88
C GLY A 356 18.25 6.31 -3.94
N ASP A 357 18.73 5.54 -2.98
CA ASP A 357 20.10 4.98 -3.08
C ASP A 357 20.25 4.10 -4.33
N VAL A 358 21.33 4.33 -5.08
CA VAL A 358 21.78 3.43 -6.15
C VAL A 358 22.83 2.49 -5.58
N MET A 359 22.56 1.19 -5.59
CA MET A 359 23.32 0.21 -4.82
C MET A 359 23.87 -0.92 -5.70
N HIS A 360 25.09 -1.31 -5.42
CA HIS A 360 25.72 -2.53 -5.92
C HIS A 360 26.17 -3.41 -4.74
N PHE A 361 25.58 -4.59 -4.60
CA PHE A 361 25.85 -5.50 -3.49
C PHE A 361 26.99 -6.46 -3.82
N LEU A 362 27.96 -6.54 -2.92
CA LEU A 362 29.05 -7.50 -2.95
C LEU A 362 28.79 -8.60 -1.92
N PHE A 363 28.80 -9.84 -2.35
CA PHE A 363 28.45 -11.01 -1.53
C PHE A 363 29.33 -12.21 -1.90
N ASN A 364 29.48 -13.12 -0.95
CA ASN A 364 30.07 -14.45 -1.19
C ASN A 364 28.95 -15.46 -1.46
N THR A 365 29.17 -16.33 -2.44
CA THR A 365 28.31 -17.48 -2.75
C THR A 365 28.65 -18.69 -1.89
#